data_0f25a5cf51cad8dafbf4b9caf8325b83
#
_entry.id   0f25a5cf51cad8dafbf4b9caf8325b83
#
_cell.length_a   1.000
_cell.length_b   1.000
_cell.length_c   1.000
_cell.angle_alpha   90.00
_cell.angle_beta   90.00
_cell.angle_gamma   90.00
#
_symmetry.space_group_name_H-M   'P 1'
#
loop_
_entity.id
_entity.type
_entity.pdbx_description
1 polymer ?
#
loop_
_entity_poly.entity_id
_entity_poly.type
_entity_poly.pdbx_seq_one_letter_code
_entity_poly.pdbx_strand_id
1 'polypeptide(L)'
;MAKKDTAEPFRIPSLVESDSNYAGLIAKREALNDRYRELSAERSKLRNAIETEKAAGGQRLPPEVAALLGDAPDSLTMLTQRQREIATEMSTIEAGQEVILRRRDEARNVASKLVCSAMLPEYRRRLGAVCDAAKDLEAARQDHDALLDDIEREDVRLDYLRPIRAFFLGDRHDGKISYFLKEVREAGHNA
;
A
#
# COMPACT_ATOMS: atom_id res chain seq x y z
N MET A 1 40.13 -9.03 15.12
CA MET A 1 38.70 -9.03 15.45
C MET A 1 38.08 -7.77 14.86
N ALA A 2 37.45 -7.87 13.73
CA ALA A 2 36.78 -6.74 13.07
C ALA A 2 35.47 -6.42 13.81
N LYS A 3 35.35 -5.18 14.31
CA LYS A 3 34.10 -4.65 14.82
C LYS A 3 33.07 -4.71 13.69
N LYS A 4 32.05 -5.54 13.85
CA LYS A 4 30.82 -5.49 13.05
C LYS A 4 30.15 -4.16 13.40
N ASP A 5 30.30 -3.15 12.56
CA ASP A 5 29.43 -1.96 12.60
C ASP A 5 28.00 -2.45 12.38
N THR A 6 27.26 -2.53 13.46
CA THR A 6 25.80 -2.71 13.41
C THR A 6 25.19 -1.36 13.03
N ALA A 7 25.32 -1.01 11.74
CA ALA A 7 24.52 0.07 11.16
C ALA A 7 23.05 -0.26 11.41
N GLU A 8 22.31 0.66 12.01
CA GLU A 8 20.87 0.50 12.19
C GLU A 8 20.22 0.12 10.84
N PRO A 9 19.31 -0.85 10.83
CA PRO A 9 18.67 -1.26 9.58
C PRO A 9 17.98 -0.05 8.95
N PHE A 10 18.31 0.24 7.70
CA PHE A 10 17.71 1.32 6.93
C PHE A 10 16.18 1.20 6.94
N ARG A 11 15.51 2.20 7.53
CA ARG A 11 14.06 2.22 7.68
C ARG A 11 13.40 3.09 6.61
N ILE A 12 12.40 2.54 5.93
CA ILE A 12 11.54 3.29 5.02
C ILE A 12 10.42 3.92 5.86
N PRO A 13 10.22 5.25 5.81
CA PRO A 13 9.11 5.89 6.51
C PRO A 13 7.76 5.46 5.91
N SER A 14 6.76 5.29 6.75
CA SER A 14 5.40 4.98 6.28
C SER A 14 4.75 6.21 5.62
N LEU A 15 3.70 5.99 4.82
CA LEU A 15 2.93 7.09 4.22
C LEU A 15 2.29 8.00 5.29
N VAL A 16 1.86 7.42 6.40
CA VAL A 16 1.27 8.13 7.55
C VAL A 16 2.30 9.03 8.24
N GLU A 17 3.54 8.58 8.36
CA GLU A 17 4.64 9.38 8.92
C GLU A 17 5.08 10.49 7.96
N SER A 18 4.94 10.27 6.66
CA SER A 18 5.47 11.18 5.64
C SER A 18 4.51 12.29 5.23
N ASP A 19 3.20 12.12 5.45
CA ASP A 19 2.19 13.09 5.05
C ASP A 19 1.04 13.15 6.08
N SER A 20 0.90 14.32 6.72
CA SER A 20 -0.12 14.56 7.75
C SER A 20 -1.56 14.53 7.19
N ASN A 21 -1.75 14.92 5.92
CA ASN A 21 -3.06 14.89 5.29
C ASN A 21 -3.50 13.44 5.06
N TYR A 22 -2.58 12.59 4.55
CA TYR A 22 -2.84 11.15 4.41
C TYR A 22 -3.15 10.52 5.77
N ALA A 23 -2.36 10.82 6.81
CA ALA A 23 -2.60 10.36 8.18
C ALA A 23 -3.99 10.78 8.69
N GLY A 24 -4.37 12.04 8.49
CA GLY A 24 -5.67 12.56 8.89
C GLY A 24 -6.85 11.89 8.19
N LEU A 25 -6.70 11.53 6.91
CA LEU A 25 -7.73 10.81 6.15
C LEU A 25 -7.89 9.36 6.63
N ILE A 26 -6.79 8.69 6.99
CA ILE A 26 -6.84 7.34 7.58
C ILE A 26 -7.58 7.39 8.93
N ALA A 27 -7.21 8.33 9.83
CA ALA A 27 -7.86 8.47 11.13
C ALA A 27 -9.37 8.79 11.00
N LYS A 28 -9.75 9.68 10.08
CA LYS A 28 -11.17 9.99 9.80
C LYS A 28 -11.93 8.77 9.30
N ARG A 29 -11.32 7.96 8.43
CA ARG A 29 -11.93 6.73 7.93
C ARG A 29 -12.17 5.73 9.06
N GLU A 30 -11.22 5.56 9.95
CA GLU A 30 -11.35 4.68 11.12
C GLU A 30 -12.48 5.16 12.04
N ALA A 31 -12.53 6.44 12.37
CA ALA A 31 -13.61 7.01 13.17
C ALA A 31 -15.00 6.82 12.54
N LEU A 32 -15.14 6.99 11.22
CA LEU A 32 -16.41 6.72 10.53
C LEU A 32 -16.77 5.24 10.51
N ASN A 33 -15.79 4.34 10.38
CA ASN A 33 -16.02 2.89 10.47
C ASN A 33 -16.51 2.49 11.85
N ASP A 34 -15.92 3.03 12.91
CA ASP A 34 -16.31 2.73 14.28
C ASP A 34 -17.72 3.25 14.55
N ARG A 35 -18.02 4.48 14.12
CA ARG A 35 -19.38 5.03 14.24
C ARG A 35 -20.41 4.20 13.47
N TYR A 36 -20.09 3.75 12.29
CA TYR A 36 -20.96 2.88 11.52
C TYR A 36 -21.24 1.55 12.23
N ARG A 37 -20.24 0.95 12.87
CA ARG A 37 -20.39 -0.28 13.67
C ARG A 37 -21.31 -0.04 14.88
N GLU A 38 -21.14 1.08 15.59
CA GLU A 38 -22.01 1.46 16.71
C GLU A 38 -23.46 1.58 16.26
N LEU A 39 -23.71 2.34 15.18
CA LEU A 39 -25.04 2.52 14.64
C LEU A 39 -25.66 1.21 14.13
N SER A 40 -24.87 0.33 13.53
CA SER A 40 -25.33 -1.00 13.10
C SER A 40 -25.75 -1.85 14.29
N ALA A 41 -24.99 -1.82 15.38
CA ALA A 41 -25.35 -2.51 16.61
C ALA A 41 -26.60 -1.93 17.26
N GLU A 42 -26.74 -0.58 17.30
CA GLU A 42 -27.93 0.11 17.81
C GLU A 42 -29.16 -0.22 16.95
N ARG A 43 -29.02 -0.20 15.62
CA ARG A 43 -30.09 -0.59 14.68
C ARG A 43 -30.60 -2.00 14.93
N SER A 44 -29.71 -2.94 15.22
CA SER A 44 -30.08 -4.33 15.53
C SER A 44 -30.87 -4.44 16.85
N LYS A 45 -30.44 -3.70 17.88
CA LYS A 45 -31.16 -3.63 19.17
C LYS A 45 -32.53 -3.02 19.01
N LEU A 46 -32.65 -1.90 18.27
CA LEU A 46 -33.93 -1.25 18.00
C LEU A 46 -34.89 -2.14 17.22
N ARG A 47 -34.38 -2.89 16.24
CA ARG A 47 -35.20 -3.85 15.50
C ARG A 47 -35.84 -4.88 16.43
N ASN A 48 -35.06 -5.45 17.34
CA ASN A 48 -35.56 -6.42 18.31
C ASN A 48 -36.57 -5.77 19.28
N ALA A 49 -36.30 -4.53 19.75
CA ALA A 49 -37.22 -3.78 20.61
C ALA A 49 -38.56 -3.50 19.91
N ILE A 50 -38.51 -3.07 18.65
CA ILE A 50 -39.71 -2.83 17.82
C ILE A 50 -40.54 -4.11 17.68
N GLU A 51 -39.93 -5.26 17.43
CA GLU A 51 -40.61 -6.54 17.32
C GLU A 51 -41.29 -6.96 18.66
N THR A 52 -40.59 -6.72 19.78
CA THR A 52 -41.11 -6.99 21.12
C THR A 52 -42.32 -6.10 21.44
N GLU A 53 -42.22 -4.79 21.17
CA GLU A 53 -43.34 -3.84 21.36
C GLU A 53 -44.55 -4.14 20.47
N LYS A 54 -44.31 -4.55 19.23
CA LYS A 54 -45.39 -5.00 18.34
C LYS A 54 -46.10 -6.23 18.88
N ALA A 55 -45.37 -7.20 19.43
CA ALA A 55 -45.90 -8.42 20.00
C ALA A 55 -46.71 -8.15 21.30
N ALA A 56 -46.26 -7.16 22.10
CA ALA A 56 -46.94 -6.76 23.33
C ALA A 56 -48.26 -6.00 23.11
N GLY A 57 -48.59 -5.61 21.85
CA GLY A 57 -49.86 -4.95 21.52
C GLY A 57 -50.01 -3.52 22.06
N GLY A 58 -48.87 -2.81 22.22
CA GLY A 58 -48.80 -1.45 22.78
C GLY A 58 -49.74 -0.43 22.12
N GLN A 59 -50.24 0.48 22.92
CA GLN A 59 -51.20 1.53 22.52
C GLN A 59 -50.49 2.52 21.58
N ARG A 60 -51.05 2.75 20.38
CA ARG A 60 -50.39 3.56 19.31
C ARG A 60 -51.00 4.97 19.27
N LEU A 61 -50.67 5.80 20.24
CA LEU A 61 -51.02 7.20 20.19
C LEU A 61 -49.92 8.02 19.49
N PRO A 62 -50.24 8.86 18.50
CA PRO A 62 -49.27 9.81 17.92
C PRO A 62 -48.69 10.69 19.02
N PRO A 63 -47.40 11.08 18.97
CA PRO A 63 -46.73 11.85 20.02
C PRO A 63 -47.44 13.16 20.37
N GLU A 64 -48.03 13.81 19.36
CA GLU A 64 -48.79 15.06 19.51
C GLU A 64 -50.10 14.85 20.29
N VAL A 65 -50.75 13.71 20.08
CA VAL A 65 -52.01 13.37 20.79
C VAL A 65 -51.68 12.91 22.23
N ALA A 66 -50.64 12.14 22.43
CA ALA A 66 -50.16 11.75 23.75
C ALA A 66 -49.81 12.97 24.61
N ALA A 67 -49.10 13.95 24.03
CA ALA A 67 -48.75 15.22 24.69
C ALA A 67 -50.00 16.04 25.09
N LEU A 68 -51.05 16.06 24.26
CA LEU A 68 -52.30 16.71 24.55
C LEU A 68 -53.11 16.03 25.69
N LEU A 69 -52.98 14.72 25.81
CA LEU A 69 -53.68 13.91 26.81
C LEU A 69 -52.84 13.77 28.12
N GLY A 70 -51.60 14.21 28.14
CA GLY A 70 -50.67 14.00 29.25
C GLY A 70 -50.18 12.56 29.36
N ASP A 71 -50.36 11.75 28.34
CA ASP A 71 -49.93 10.38 28.25
C ASP A 71 -48.46 10.27 27.79
N ALA A 72 -47.77 9.16 28.13
CA ALA A 72 -46.47 8.89 27.61
C ALA A 72 -46.52 8.67 26.09
N PRO A 73 -45.55 9.23 25.34
CA PRO A 73 -45.48 9.05 23.89
C PRO A 73 -45.40 7.56 23.54
N ASP A 74 -46.05 7.16 22.44
CA ASP A 74 -46.02 5.77 21.97
C ASP A 74 -44.56 5.31 21.74
N SER A 75 -44.17 4.29 22.50
CA SER A 75 -42.81 3.71 22.46
C SER A 75 -42.46 3.22 21.04
N LEU A 76 -43.40 2.64 20.30
CA LEU A 76 -43.22 2.16 18.94
C LEU A 76 -42.93 3.29 17.94
N THR A 77 -43.62 4.43 18.08
CA THR A 77 -43.35 5.63 17.25
C THR A 77 -41.97 6.17 17.50
N MET A 78 -41.56 6.27 18.76
CA MET A 78 -40.19 6.74 19.13
C MET A 78 -39.10 5.82 18.62
N LEU A 79 -39.26 4.50 18.80
CA LEU A 79 -38.32 3.51 18.30
C LEU A 79 -38.19 3.52 16.77
N THR A 80 -39.34 3.65 16.06
CA THR A 80 -39.39 3.73 14.60
C THR A 80 -38.71 5.00 14.07
N GLN A 81 -38.96 6.14 14.75
CA GLN A 81 -38.28 7.40 14.41
C GLN A 81 -36.78 7.28 14.59
N ARG A 82 -36.31 6.74 15.73
CA ARG A 82 -34.90 6.53 15.98
C ARG A 82 -34.26 5.61 14.93
N GLN A 83 -34.96 4.56 14.51
CA GLN A 83 -34.50 3.67 13.44
C GLN A 83 -34.30 4.41 12.10
N ARG A 84 -35.19 5.37 11.75
CA ARG A 84 -35.06 6.20 10.55
C ARG A 84 -33.86 7.15 10.64
N GLU A 85 -33.66 7.77 11.83
CA GLU A 85 -32.52 8.66 12.09
C GLU A 85 -31.20 7.89 11.89
N ILE A 86 -31.09 6.69 12.46
CA ILE A 86 -29.91 5.84 12.29
C ILE A 86 -29.70 5.48 10.82
N ALA A 87 -30.73 5.13 10.09
CA ALA A 87 -30.61 4.81 8.67
C ALA A 87 -30.08 6.01 7.87
N THR A 88 -30.53 7.22 8.18
CA THR A 88 -30.08 8.46 7.55
C THR A 88 -28.61 8.73 7.92
N GLU A 89 -28.23 8.59 9.21
CA GLU A 89 -26.85 8.77 9.68
C GLU A 89 -25.91 7.76 9.01
N MET A 90 -26.30 6.48 8.91
CA MET A 90 -25.51 5.45 8.24
C MET A 90 -25.30 5.77 6.75
N SER A 91 -26.35 6.20 6.05
CA SER A 91 -26.24 6.63 4.65
C SER A 91 -25.30 7.82 4.46
N THR A 92 -25.33 8.78 5.40
CA THR A 92 -24.42 9.93 5.40
C THR A 92 -22.97 9.48 5.62
N ILE A 93 -22.76 8.52 6.51
CA ILE A 93 -21.41 7.94 6.76
C ILE A 93 -20.91 7.22 5.49
N GLU A 94 -21.75 6.42 4.84
CA GLU A 94 -21.40 5.73 3.59
C GLU A 94 -20.95 6.71 2.50
N ALA A 95 -21.73 7.77 2.29
CA ALA A 95 -21.35 8.84 1.35
C ALA A 95 -20.03 9.53 1.75
N GLY A 96 -19.82 9.77 3.05
CA GLY A 96 -18.57 10.31 3.58
C GLY A 96 -17.37 9.41 3.34
N GLN A 97 -17.56 8.11 3.51
CA GLN A 97 -16.51 7.10 3.25
C GLN A 97 -16.09 7.06 1.78
N GLU A 98 -17.01 7.20 0.84
CA GLU A 98 -16.69 7.29 -0.59
C GLU A 98 -15.85 8.52 -0.92
N VAL A 99 -16.18 9.66 -0.32
CA VAL A 99 -15.40 10.91 -0.49
C VAL A 99 -13.99 10.74 0.08
N ILE A 100 -13.88 10.15 1.29
CA ILE A 100 -12.59 9.89 1.92
C ILE A 100 -11.75 8.93 1.07
N LEU A 101 -12.34 7.91 0.47
CA LEU A 101 -11.63 6.97 -0.39
C LEU A 101 -10.93 7.69 -1.55
N ARG A 102 -11.64 8.55 -2.27
CA ARG A 102 -11.08 9.36 -3.38
C ARG A 102 -9.96 10.28 -2.91
N ARG A 103 -10.22 11.05 -1.84
CA ARG A 103 -9.21 11.97 -1.28
C ARG A 103 -7.97 11.25 -0.75
N ARG A 104 -8.15 10.04 -0.18
CA ARG A 104 -7.04 9.20 0.27
C ARG A 104 -6.15 8.77 -0.88
N ASP A 105 -6.72 8.41 -2.02
CA ASP A 105 -5.94 7.98 -3.18
C ASP A 105 -5.14 9.15 -3.78
N GLU A 106 -5.69 10.36 -3.78
CA GLU A 106 -4.97 11.59 -4.15
C GLU A 106 -3.83 11.88 -3.15
N ALA A 107 -4.13 11.85 -1.85
CA ALA A 107 -3.13 12.07 -0.79
C ALA A 107 -2.04 11.00 -0.80
N ARG A 108 -2.39 9.73 -1.11
CA ARG A 108 -1.42 8.64 -1.29
C ARG A 108 -0.39 8.95 -2.36
N ASN A 109 -0.81 9.54 -3.48
CA ASN A 109 0.12 9.93 -4.55
C ASN A 109 1.11 10.99 -4.08
N VAL A 110 0.64 11.97 -3.30
CA VAL A 110 1.51 13.02 -2.73
C VAL A 110 2.48 12.41 -1.71
N ALA A 111 1.98 11.63 -0.75
CA ALA A 111 2.78 10.97 0.26
C ALA A 111 3.83 10.02 -0.36
N SER A 112 3.44 9.27 -1.42
CA SER A 112 4.36 8.38 -2.14
C SER A 112 5.51 9.16 -2.80
N LYS A 113 5.23 10.32 -3.38
CA LYS A 113 6.29 11.20 -3.95
C LYS A 113 7.27 11.65 -2.88
N LEU A 114 6.78 12.02 -1.69
CA LEU A 114 7.63 12.42 -0.56
C LEU A 114 8.54 11.28 -0.13
N VAL A 115 7.97 10.08 0.09
CA VAL A 115 8.75 8.89 0.46
C VAL A 115 9.78 8.54 -0.61
N CYS A 116 9.38 8.49 -1.89
CA CYS A 116 10.31 8.19 -2.99
C CYS A 116 11.44 9.21 -3.08
N SER A 117 11.14 10.50 -2.91
CA SER A 117 12.17 11.55 -2.90
C SER A 117 13.16 11.37 -1.75
N ALA A 118 12.68 11.03 -0.55
CA ALA A 118 13.53 10.77 0.61
C ALA A 118 14.40 9.52 0.42
N MET A 119 13.88 8.51 -0.30
CA MET A 119 14.58 7.24 -0.55
C MET A 119 15.52 7.27 -1.74
N LEU A 120 15.41 8.28 -2.61
CA LEU A 120 16.19 8.37 -3.86
C LEU A 120 17.71 8.26 -3.66
N PRO A 121 18.35 8.87 -2.65
CA PRO A 121 19.78 8.72 -2.43
C PRO A 121 20.20 7.28 -2.14
N GLU A 122 19.45 6.58 -1.28
CA GLU A 122 19.74 5.18 -0.93
C GLU A 122 19.46 4.24 -2.09
N TYR A 123 18.39 4.49 -2.84
CA TYR A 123 18.10 3.76 -4.08
C TYR A 123 19.28 3.88 -5.07
N ARG A 124 19.76 5.11 -5.32
CA ARG A 124 20.91 5.36 -6.22
C ARG A 124 22.18 4.67 -5.73
N ARG A 125 22.46 4.72 -4.42
CA ARG A 125 23.61 4.03 -3.84
C ARG A 125 23.58 2.52 -4.09
N ARG A 126 22.41 1.89 -3.85
CA ARG A 126 22.24 0.44 -4.07
C ARG A 126 22.26 0.09 -5.56
N LEU A 127 21.63 0.88 -6.38
CA LEU A 127 21.63 0.69 -7.83
C LEU A 127 23.06 0.83 -8.39
N GLY A 128 23.82 1.83 -7.93
CA GLY A 128 25.24 1.98 -8.30
C GLY A 128 26.05 0.74 -7.99
N ALA A 129 25.89 0.17 -6.80
CA ALA A 129 26.60 -1.08 -6.45
C ALA A 129 26.22 -2.26 -7.37
N VAL A 130 24.97 -2.33 -7.83
CA VAL A 130 24.53 -3.34 -8.83
C VAL A 130 25.19 -3.09 -10.18
N CYS A 131 25.26 -1.83 -10.61
CA CYS A 131 25.92 -1.46 -11.87
C CYS A 131 27.41 -1.77 -11.86
N ASP A 132 28.10 -1.50 -10.76
CA ASP A 132 29.54 -1.79 -10.62
C ASP A 132 29.78 -3.31 -10.64
N ALA A 133 28.99 -4.09 -9.90
CA ALA A 133 29.07 -5.54 -9.95
C ALA A 133 28.79 -6.11 -11.36
N ALA A 134 27.87 -5.48 -12.12
CA ALA A 134 27.58 -5.88 -13.51
C ALA A 134 28.77 -5.56 -14.44
N LYS A 135 29.45 -4.43 -14.26
CA LYS A 135 30.67 -4.06 -15.00
C LYS A 135 31.81 -5.02 -14.68
N ASP A 136 32.01 -5.35 -13.40
CA ASP A 136 33.02 -6.29 -12.95
C ASP A 136 32.78 -7.70 -13.53
N LEU A 137 31.52 -8.15 -13.55
CA LEU A 137 31.14 -9.43 -14.17
C LEU A 137 31.45 -9.45 -15.67
N GLU A 138 31.17 -8.34 -16.38
CA GLU A 138 31.46 -8.24 -17.81
C GLU A 138 32.98 -8.25 -18.07
N ALA A 139 33.75 -7.55 -17.26
CA ALA A 139 35.21 -7.55 -17.36
C ALA A 139 35.78 -8.97 -17.12
N ALA A 140 35.34 -9.64 -16.06
CA ALA A 140 35.76 -11.00 -15.77
C ALA A 140 35.39 -11.99 -16.91
N ARG A 141 34.22 -11.81 -17.51
CA ARG A 141 33.82 -12.58 -18.69
C ARG A 141 34.75 -12.34 -19.87
N GLN A 142 35.10 -11.10 -20.14
CA GLN A 142 36.02 -10.75 -21.24
C GLN A 142 37.41 -11.36 -21.04
N ASP A 143 37.94 -11.29 -19.84
CA ASP A 143 39.23 -11.90 -19.52
C ASP A 143 39.21 -13.42 -19.66
N HIS A 144 38.15 -14.06 -19.21
CA HIS A 144 37.94 -15.52 -19.38
C HIS A 144 37.84 -15.93 -20.85
N ASP A 145 37.05 -15.21 -21.63
CA ASP A 145 36.83 -15.52 -23.05
C ASP A 145 38.10 -15.25 -23.84
N ALA A 146 38.86 -14.19 -23.52
CA ALA A 146 40.17 -13.87 -24.13
C ALA A 146 41.19 -14.99 -23.91
N LEU A 147 41.22 -15.57 -22.69
CA LEU A 147 42.09 -16.71 -22.41
C LEU A 147 41.77 -17.92 -23.29
N LEU A 148 40.46 -18.23 -23.47
CA LEU A 148 40.03 -19.33 -24.34
C LEU A 148 40.43 -19.09 -25.81
N ASP A 149 40.23 -17.85 -26.28
CA ASP A 149 40.60 -17.45 -27.64
C ASP A 149 42.10 -17.48 -27.87
N ASP A 150 42.94 -17.15 -26.85
CA ASP A 150 44.39 -17.23 -26.92
C ASP A 150 44.87 -18.71 -27.01
N ILE A 151 44.24 -19.60 -26.22
CA ILE A 151 44.55 -21.06 -26.26
C ILE A 151 44.22 -21.64 -27.64
N GLU A 152 43.06 -21.27 -28.20
CA GLU A 152 42.65 -21.68 -29.57
C GLU A 152 43.61 -21.16 -30.63
N ARG A 153 44.17 -19.97 -30.48
CA ARG A 153 45.13 -19.35 -31.41
C ARG A 153 46.44 -20.13 -31.47
N GLU A 154 46.82 -20.80 -30.37
CA GLU A 154 47.98 -21.66 -30.29
C GLU A 154 47.71 -23.09 -30.79
N ASP A 155 46.58 -23.31 -31.50
CA ASP A 155 46.15 -24.59 -32.05
C ASP A 155 45.97 -25.71 -30.99
N VAL A 156 45.66 -25.28 -29.73
CA VAL A 156 45.45 -26.23 -28.62
C VAL A 156 43.97 -26.65 -28.59
N ARG A 157 43.73 -27.96 -28.47
CA ARG A 157 42.38 -28.50 -28.36
C ARG A 157 41.78 -28.24 -26.98
N LEU A 158 40.73 -27.43 -26.94
CA LEU A 158 39.99 -27.08 -25.73
C LEU A 158 39.19 -28.25 -25.11
N ASP A 159 39.02 -29.35 -25.82
CA ASP A 159 38.24 -30.52 -25.33
C ASP A 159 38.73 -31.02 -23.96
N TYR A 160 40.04 -30.93 -23.69
CA TYR A 160 40.63 -31.34 -22.43
C TYR A 160 40.37 -30.37 -21.27
N LEU A 161 40.08 -29.10 -21.59
CA LEU A 161 39.74 -28.06 -20.61
C LEU A 161 38.23 -28.06 -20.32
N ARG A 162 37.38 -28.60 -21.21
CA ARG A 162 35.91 -28.58 -21.15
C ARG A 162 35.38 -27.13 -20.86
N PRO A 163 35.63 -26.18 -21.74
CA PRO A 163 35.38 -24.77 -21.48
C PRO A 163 33.88 -24.51 -21.29
N ILE A 164 33.58 -23.63 -20.35
CA ILE A 164 32.22 -23.13 -20.11
C ILE A 164 32.23 -21.63 -20.36
N ARG A 165 31.46 -21.16 -21.33
CA ARG A 165 31.28 -19.73 -21.61
C ARG A 165 29.95 -19.23 -21.04
N ALA A 166 29.93 -17.99 -20.56
CA ALA A 166 28.75 -17.37 -19.96
C ALA A 166 27.75 -16.86 -21.03
N PHE A 167 27.28 -17.72 -21.92
CA PHE A 167 26.36 -17.38 -23.02
C PHE A 167 25.05 -16.74 -22.55
N PHE A 168 24.64 -16.99 -21.31
CA PHE A 168 23.42 -16.40 -20.74
C PHE A 168 23.46 -14.87 -20.63
N LEU A 169 24.65 -14.27 -20.66
CA LEU A 169 24.83 -12.82 -20.66
C LEU A 169 24.57 -12.17 -22.03
N GLY A 170 24.59 -12.97 -23.10
CA GLY A 170 24.40 -12.49 -24.48
C GLY A 170 25.69 -11.88 -25.07
N ASP A 171 25.52 -11.08 -26.12
CA ASP A 171 26.64 -10.38 -26.77
C ASP A 171 27.24 -9.30 -25.89
N ARG A 172 28.51 -8.93 -26.14
CA ARG A 172 29.24 -7.89 -25.37
C ARG A 172 28.64 -6.49 -25.55
N HIS A 173 28.16 -6.17 -26.73
CA HIS A 173 27.66 -4.83 -27.08
C HIS A 173 26.16 -4.70 -26.87
N ASP A 174 25.41 -5.75 -27.20
CA ASP A 174 23.93 -5.76 -27.15
C ASP A 174 23.40 -6.80 -26.14
N GLY A 175 24.25 -7.30 -25.24
CA GLY A 175 23.89 -8.26 -24.21
C GLY A 175 23.12 -7.67 -23.03
N LYS A 176 22.73 -8.54 -22.12
CA LYS A 176 21.88 -8.17 -20.97
C LYS A 176 22.50 -7.11 -20.06
N ILE A 177 23.83 -7.14 -19.85
CA ILE A 177 24.53 -6.18 -19.01
C ILE A 177 24.54 -4.80 -19.70
N SER A 178 24.91 -4.76 -20.99
CA SER A 178 24.92 -3.52 -21.75
C SER A 178 23.52 -2.87 -21.81
N TYR A 179 22.49 -3.67 -22.05
CA TYR A 179 21.11 -3.21 -22.04
C TYR A 179 20.69 -2.65 -20.66
N PHE A 180 20.98 -3.36 -19.58
CA PHE A 180 20.70 -2.91 -18.20
C PHE A 180 21.37 -1.58 -17.88
N LEU A 181 22.66 -1.43 -18.17
CA LEU A 181 23.40 -0.18 -17.92
C LEU A 181 22.87 1.00 -18.77
N LYS A 182 22.39 0.72 -19.98
CA LYS A 182 21.72 1.71 -20.83
C LYS A 182 20.40 2.15 -20.23
N GLU A 183 19.54 1.22 -19.78
CA GLU A 183 18.27 1.50 -19.14
C GLU A 183 18.44 2.36 -17.86
N VAL A 184 19.40 2.04 -17.01
CA VAL A 184 19.74 2.82 -15.81
C VAL A 184 20.12 4.27 -16.17
N ARG A 185 20.88 4.46 -17.24
CA ARG A 185 21.27 5.78 -17.74
C ARG A 185 20.10 6.57 -18.30
N GLU A 186 19.25 5.92 -19.09
CA GLU A 186 18.04 6.53 -19.67
C GLU A 186 17.02 6.92 -18.60
N ALA A 187 16.95 6.17 -17.50
CA ALA A 187 16.14 6.51 -16.31
C ALA A 187 16.70 7.67 -15.48
N GLY A 188 17.84 8.27 -15.88
CA GLY A 188 18.45 9.41 -15.19
C GLY A 188 19.16 9.04 -13.88
N HIS A 189 19.52 7.78 -13.70
CA HIS A 189 20.35 7.33 -12.60
C HIS A 189 21.81 7.27 -13.09
N ASN A 190 22.68 8.10 -12.50
CA ASN A 190 24.12 8.02 -12.78
C ASN A 190 24.68 6.72 -12.20
N ALA A 191 24.99 5.78 -13.06
CA ALA A 191 25.66 4.52 -12.75
C ALA A 191 27.11 4.55 -13.21
#